data_04213a237f64dfd8d36496ebab9e533f
#
_entry.id   04213a237f64dfd8d36496ebab9e533f
#
_cell.length_a   1.000
_cell.length_b   1.000
_cell.length_c   1.000
_cell.angle_alpha   90.00
_cell.angle_beta   90.00
_cell.angle_gamma   90.00
#
_symmetry.space_group_name_H-M   'P 1'
#
loop_
_entity.id
_entity.type
_entity.pdbx_description
1 polymer ?
#
loop_
_entity_poly.entity_id
_entity_poly.type
_entity_poly.pdbx_seq_one_letter_code
_entity_poly.pdbx_strand_id
1 'polypeptide(L)'
;VKQLTRLIVFILKAIVALSLIALLCAEGFSMSMNYSSLYVMLNDGMRERANVILYNNDTSSMSKYYTSYFMENDSYIALRDKYSSYTVNSFGYELRCGSLLTWPWATTAVITVDEAVYMIDGAIKSSVKDRETAQLDGTYYPPAWQNCRYRVTLVKSDGQWRIDKLEYLEDFAYVQPTQRSLPPEVLASLRPTPTVRPAATPVPDVTDTPEPTYKGYIDGVDSTVNVRSGPGTNYDILGTLKKKDTVLIYSLEENWYCIDFNGTKGYVHKQYVAFDNNEE
;
A
#
# COMPACT_ATOMS: atom_id res chain seq x y z
N VAL A 1 -64.11 24.75 -18.79
CA VAL A 1 -64.01 23.62 -17.88
C VAL A 1 -63.03 22.56 -18.41
N LYS A 2 -63.23 21.97 -19.61
CA LYS A 2 -62.37 20.89 -20.18
C LYS A 2 -60.86 21.25 -20.30
N GLN A 3 -60.54 22.50 -20.67
CA GLN A 3 -59.15 22.95 -20.77
C GLN A 3 -58.48 23.10 -19.40
N LEU A 4 -59.20 23.65 -18.42
CA LEU A 4 -58.72 23.77 -17.03
C LEU A 4 -58.44 22.38 -16.41
N THR A 5 -59.33 21.43 -16.62
CA THR A 5 -59.14 20.05 -16.14
C THR A 5 -57.90 19.40 -16.79
N ARG A 6 -57.67 19.60 -18.08
CA ARG A 6 -56.46 19.08 -18.76
C ARG A 6 -55.16 19.71 -18.20
N LEU A 7 -55.18 21.01 -17.90
CA LEU A 7 -54.05 21.73 -17.32
C LEU A 7 -53.76 21.23 -15.93
N ILE A 8 -54.77 21.02 -15.07
CA ILE A 8 -54.61 20.48 -13.71
C ILE A 8 -54.04 19.07 -13.78
N VAL A 9 -54.55 18.20 -14.64
CA VAL A 9 -54.01 16.83 -14.81
C VAL A 9 -52.56 16.85 -15.29
N PHE A 10 -52.20 17.74 -16.20
CA PHE A 10 -50.82 17.91 -16.65
C PHE A 10 -49.88 18.36 -15.54
N ILE A 11 -50.28 19.36 -14.74
CA ILE A 11 -49.52 19.84 -13.58
C ILE A 11 -49.33 18.72 -12.56
N LEU A 12 -50.39 17.94 -12.27
CA LEU A 12 -50.32 16.83 -11.33
C LEU A 12 -49.33 15.75 -11.80
N LYS A 13 -49.36 15.39 -13.09
CA LYS A 13 -48.40 14.46 -13.70
C LYS A 13 -46.95 14.98 -13.63
N ALA A 14 -46.76 16.27 -13.86
CA ALA A 14 -45.44 16.90 -13.79
C ALA A 14 -44.89 16.89 -12.35
N ILE A 15 -45.73 17.15 -11.34
CA ILE A 15 -45.36 17.08 -9.93
C ILE A 15 -44.96 15.64 -9.54
N VAL A 16 -45.77 14.64 -9.96
CA VAL A 16 -45.43 13.22 -9.69
C VAL A 16 -44.12 12.82 -10.37
N ALA A 17 -43.89 13.24 -11.61
CA ALA A 17 -42.63 12.95 -12.31
C ALA A 17 -41.43 13.59 -11.61
N LEU A 18 -41.53 14.86 -11.21
CA LEU A 18 -40.49 15.59 -10.50
C LEU A 18 -40.19 14.96 -9.12
N SER A 19 -41.21 14.53 -8.39
CA SER A 19 -41.01 13.87 -7.10
C SER A 19 -40.35 12.48 -7.25
N LEU A 20 -40.66 11.74 -8.31
CA LEU A 20 -39.97 10.48 -8.61
C LEU A 20 -38.49 10.71 -8.96
N ILE A 21 -38.18 11.72 -9.76
CA ILE A 21 -36.81 12.10 -10.10
C ILE A 21 -36.05 12.51 -8.83
N ALA A 22 -36.65 13.34 -7.98
CA ALA A 22 -36.03 13.75 -6.72
C ALA A 22 -35.75 12.54 -5.79
N LEU A 23 -36.68 11.59 -5.73
CA LEU A 23 -36.50 10.33 -4.96
C LEU A 23 -35.33 9.52 -5.51
N LEU A 24 -35.26 9.31 -6.83
CA LEU A 24 -34.15 8.58 -7.45
C LEU A 24 -32.79 9.26 -7.24
N CYS A 25 -32.75 10.61 -7.27
CA CYS A 25 -31.53 11.36 -6.98
C CYS A 25 -31.12 11.20 -5.50
N ALA A 26 -32.07 11.23 -4.57
CA ALA A 26 -31.82 11.05 -3.15
C ALA A 26 -31.30 9.63 -2.84
N GLU A 27 -31.88 8.60 -3.48
CA GLU A 27 -31.41 7.21 -3.35
C GLU A 27 -30.00 7.03 -3.96
N GLY A 28 -29.73 7.60 -5.14
CA GLY A 28 -28.41 7.56 -5.76
C GLY A 28 -27.34 8.24 -4.89
N PHE A 29 -27.67 9.39 -4.28
CA PHE A 29 -26.79 10.09 -3.34
C PHE A 29 -26.54 9.27 -2.07
N SER A 30 -27.59 8.67 -1.50
CA SER A 30 -27.50 7.82 -0.31
C SER A 30 -26.64 6.57 -0.57
N MET A 31 -26.77 5.95 -1.74
CA MET A 31 -25.90 4.85 -2.18
C MET A 31 -24.44 5.25 -2.28
N SER A 32 -24.16 6.43 -2.87
CA SER A 32 -22.80 6.95 -3.00
C SER A 32 -22.14 7.20 -1.65
N MET A 33 -22.88 7.76 -0.69
CA MET A 33 -22.37 7.99 0.68
C MET A 33 -22.08 6.69 1.41
N ASN A 34 -22.97 5.69 1.29
CA ASN A 34 -22.73 4.36 1.87
C ASN A 34 -21.51 3.67 1.27
N TYR A 35 -21.31 3.76 -0.04
CA TYR A 35 -20.15 3.21 -0.73
C TYR A 35 -18.85 3.77 -0.17
N SER A 36 -18.72 5.09 -0.08
CA SER A 36 -17.51 5.75 0.42
C SER A 36 -17.23 5.36 1.89
N SER A 37 -18.27 5.35 2.72
CA SER A 37 -18.14 4.96 4.13
C SER A 37 -17.69 3.52 4.31
N LEU A 38 -18.25 2.59 3.53
CA LEU A 38 -17.89 1.18 3.55
C LEU A 38 -16.45 0.95 3.08
N TYR A 39 -16.07 1.61 1.98
CA TYR A 39 -14.72 1.47 1.43
C TYR A 39 -13.66 1.95 2.41
N VAL A 40 -13.84 3.15 3.00
CA VAL A 40 -12.91 3.71 3.99
C VAL A 40 -12.81 2.80 5.21
N MET A 41 -13.95 2.39 5.77
CA MET A 41 -13.98 1.51 6.94
C MET A 41 -13.28 0.18 6.65
N LEU A 42 -13.54 -0.41 5.49
CA LEU A 42 -12.94 -1.69 5.09
C LEU A 42 -11.43 -1.57 4.90
N ASN A 43 -10.99 -0.54 4.18
CA ASN A 43 -9.57 -0.29 3.94
C ASN A 43 -8.81 -0.03 5.26
N ASP A 44 -9.36 0.84 6.10
CA ASP A 44 -8.77 1.16 7.39
C ASP A 44 -8.75 -0.06 8.33
N GLY A 45 -9.84 -0.82 8.36
CA GLY A 45 -9.95 -2.01 9.19
C GLY A 45 -8.95 -3.11 8.77
N MET A 46 -8.88 -3.42 7.48
CA MET A 46 -7.94 -4.42 6.97
C MET A 46 -6.49 -3.99 7.17
N ARG A 47 -6.18 -2.71 6.95
CA ARG A 47 -4.84 -2.15 7.22
C ARG A 47 -4.50 -2.21 8.71
N GLU A 48 -5.45 -1.90 9.59
CA GLU A 48 -5.24 -1.96 11.03
C GLU A 48 -4.97 -3.40 11.49
N ARG A 49 -5.63 -4.39 10.92
CA ARG A 49 -5.32 -5.80 11.15
C ARG A 49 -3.87 -6.12 10.76
N ALA A 50 -3.42 -5.67 9.60
CA ALA A 50 -2.02 -5.84 9.18
C ALA A 50 -1.04 -5.13 10.14
N ASN A 51 -1.36 -3.91 10.60
CA ASN A 51 -0.57 -3.18 11.60
C ASN A 51 -0.44 -3.97 12.91
N VAL A 52 -1.56 -4.48 13.44
CA VAL A 52 -1.56 -5.25 14.69
C VAL A 52 -0.72 -6.52 14.56
N ILE A 53 -0.79 -7.20 13.42
CA ILE A 53 -0.04 -8.43 13.17
C ILE A 53 1.47 -8.13 13.03
N LEU A 54 1.84 -7.17 12.18
CA LEU A 54 3.23 -6.90 11.82
C LEU A 54 4.01 -6.16 12.90
N TYR A 55 3.39 -5.16 13.53
CA TYR A 55 4.03 -4.40 14.61
C TYR A 55 3.84 -5.03 15.98
N ASN A 56 3.07 -6.11 16.07
CA ASN A 56 2.72 -6.77 17.33
C ASN A 56 2.05 -5.80 18.33
N ASN A 57 1.23 -4.89 17.83
CA ASN A 57 0.51 -3.90 18.61
C ASN A 57 -0.65 -4.52 19.41
N ASP A 58 -1.22 -3.74 20.33
CA ASP A 58 -2.45 -4.12 21.03
C ASP A 58 -3.64 -4.22 20.05
N THR A 59 -4.52 -5.18 20.32
CA THR A 59 -5.70 -5.46 19.50
C THR A 59 -6.88 -4.53 19.77
N SER A 60 -6.80 -3.69 20.79
CA SER A 60 -7.88 -2.79 21.18
C SER A 60 -8.33 -1.85 20.06
N SER A 61 -7.39 -1.40 19.23
CA SER A 61 -7.66 -0.54 18.07
C SER A 61 -8.54 -1.22 17.01
N MET A 62 -8.49 -2.55 16.92
CA MET A 62 -9.32 -3.33 15.99
C MET A 62 -10.80 -3.28 16.33
N SER A 63 -11.19 -3.09 17.60
CA SER A 63 -12.58 -3.04 18.04
C SER A 63 -13.43 -1.98 17.35
N LYS A 64 -12.81 -0.94 16.80
CA LYS A 64 -13.46 0.08 15.97
C LYS A 64 -13.96 -0.46 14.63
N TYR A 65 -13.25 -1.42 14.06
CA TYR A 65 -13.47 -1.92 12.70
C TYR A 65 -14.05 -3.33 12.64
N TYR A 66 -13.91 -4.10 13.71
CA TYR A 66 -14.26 -5.51 13.78
C TYR A 66 -15.34 -5.77 14.82
N THR A 67 -16.15 -6.79 14.60
CA THR A 67 -17.12 -7.26 15.59
C THR A 67 -16.42 -8.06 16.70
N SER A 68 -17.06 -8.18 17.87
CA SER A 68 -16.58 -9.06 18.93
C SER A 68 -16.49 -10.51 18.46
N TYR A 69 -17.44 -10.95 17.62
CA TYR A 69 -17.43 -12.29 17.03
C TYR A 69 -16.15 -12.52 16.21
N PHE A 70 -15.76 -11.57 15.37
CA PHE A 70 -14.51 -11.67 14.61
C PHE A 70 -13.31 -11.76 15.54
N MET A 71 -13.22 -10.88 16.54
CA MET A 71 -12.10 -10.81 17.49
C MET A 71 -11.89 -12.12 18.27
N GLU A 72 -12.96 -12.88 18.50
CA GLU A 72 -12.92 -14.14 19.22
C GLU A 72 -12.64 -15.35 18.31
N ASN A 73 -12.97 -15.26 17.01
CA ASN A 73 -12.99 -16.41 16.11
C ASN A 73 -11.98 -16.35 14.96
N ASP A 74 -11.32 -15.20 14.72
CA ASP A 74 -10.34 -15.09 13.63
C ASP A 74 -9.00 -15.71 14.04
N SER A 75 -8.34 -16.31 13.04
CA SER A 75 -7.02 -16.93 13.18
C SER A 75 -5.85 -15.92 13.13
N TYR A 76 -6.10 -14.61 13.20
CA TYR A 76 -5.06 -13.58 13.13
C TYR A 76 -3.99 -13.72 14.23
N ILE A 77 -4.33 -14.32 15.38
CA ILE A 77 -3.38 -14.59 16.48
C ILE A 77 -2.23 -15.47 15.99
N ALA A 78 -2.52 -16.53 15.22
CA ALA A 78 -1.49 -17.39 14.66
C ALA A 78 -0.58 -16.66 13.65
N LEU A 79 -1.13 -15.72 12.89
CA LEU A 79 -0.34 -14.85 12.00
C LEU A 79 0.53 -13.89 12.80
N ARG A 80 0.05 -13.37 13.91
CA ARG A 80 0.80 -12.50 14.81
C ARG A 80 2.01 -13.22 15.39
N ASP A 81 1.87 -14.47 15.79
CA ASP A 81 2.96 -15.28 16.33
C ASP A 81 4.09 -15.44 15.31
N LYS A 82 3.78 -15.55 14.02
CA LYS A 82 4.75 -15.63 12.94
C LYS A 82 5.70 -14.41 12.90
N TYR A 83 5.22 -13.23 13.27
CA TYR A 83 5.98 -11.97 13.26
C TYR A 83 6.45 -11.53 14.65
N SER A 84 6.03 -12.19 15.71
CA SER A 84 6.34 -11.81 17.09
C SER A 84 7.83 -11.76 17.42
N SER A 85 8.65 -12.56 16.73
CA SER A 85 10.11 -12.60 16.85
C SER A 85 10.84 -11.48 16.09
N TYR A 86 10.12 -10.65 15.33
CA TYR A 86 10.71 -9.62 14.50
C TYR A 86 10.34 -8.22 15.01
N THR A 87 11.20 -7.25 14.70
CA THR A 87 10.88 -5.83 14.77
C THR A 87 10.64 -5.37 13.32
N VAL A 88 9.40 -5.05 12.99
CA VAL A 88 9.04 -4.50 11.67
C VAL A 88 9.15 -2.97 11.75
N ASN A 89 9.84 -2.36 10.78
CA ASN A 89 10.01 -0.91 10.69
C ASN A 89 8.97 -0.28 9.75
N SER A 90 8.72 -0.94 8.61
CA SER A 90 7.75 -0.47 7.61
C SER A 90 7.29 -1.60 6.71
N PHE A 91 6.16 -1.40 6.04
CA PHE A 91 5.66 -2.29 5.00
C PHE A 91 4.78 -1.51 4.01
N GLY A 92 4.68 -2.04 2.79
CA GLY A 92 3.71 -1.57 1.81
C GLY A 92 2.37 -2.31 1.97
N TYR A 93 1.27 -1.60 1.77
CA TYR A 93 -0.09 -2.16 1.89
C TYR A 93 -0.97 -1.70 0.74
N GLU A 94 -1.69 -2.63 0.14
CA GLU A 94 -2.70 -2.34 -0.88
C GLU A 94 -3.91 -3.24 -0.68
N LEU A 95 -5.10 -2.64 -0.73
CA LEU A 95 -6.37 -3.34 -0.72
C LEU A 95 -7.14 -2.99 -1.99
N ARG A 96 -7.46 -4.00 -2.80
CA ARG A 96 -8.32 -3.86 -3.97
C ARG A 96 -9.67 -4.46 -3.63
N CYS A 97 -10.72 -3.65 -3.73
CA CYS A 97 -12.07 -4.07 -3.45
C CYS A 97 -12.83 -4.36 -4.74
N GLY A 98 -13.58 -5.42 -4.73
CA GLY A 98 -14.59 -5.71 -5.75
C GLY A 98 -15.77 -4.73 -5.69
N SER A 99 -16.87 -5.06 -6.36
CA SER A 99 -18.06 -4.20 -6.38
C SER A 99 -18.71 -4.10 -5.00
N LEU A 100 -18.86 -2.90 -4.50
CA LEU A 100 -19.39 -2.52 -3.18
C LEU A 100 -20.82 -1.98 -3.28
N LEU A 101 -21.70 -2.58 -4.08
CA LEU A 101 -23.06 -2.10 -4.18
C LEU A 101 -23.91 -2.66 -3.02
N THR A 102 -24.28 -1.79 -2.09
CA THR A 102 -25.20 -2.12 -1.00
C THR A 102 -26.36 -1.12 -0.95
N TRP A 103 -27.55 -1.64 -0.63
CA TRP A 103 -28.70 -0.77 -0.41
C TRP A 103 -28.52 0.06 0.87
N PRO A 104 -29.05 1.29 0.93
CA PRO A 104 -28.92 2.17 2.11
C PRO A 104 -29.44 1.55 3.41
N TRP A 105 -30.45 0.70 3.31
CA TRP A 105 -31.07 0.00 4.45
C TRP A 105 -30.48 -1.39 4.72
N ALA A 106 -29.47 -1.81 3.97
CA ALA A 106 -28.83 -3.09 4.24
C ALA A 106 -28.10 -3.07 5.58
N THR A 107 -28.22 -4.14 6.32
CA THR A 107 -27.51 -4.38 7.58
C THR A 107 -26.35 -5.32 7.43
N THR A 108 -26.24 -5.98 6.28
CA THR A 108 -25.14 -6.88 5.92
C THR A 108 -24.68 -6.61 4.51
N ALA A 109 -23.39 -6.78 4.28
CA ALA A 109 -22.77 -6.70 2.95
C ALA A 109 -21.68 -7.77 2.82
N VAL A 110 -21.51 -8.30 1.61
CA VAL A 110 -20.46 -9.27 1.31
C VAL A 110 -19.64 -8.73 0.13
N ILE A 111 -18.32 -8.69 0.31
CA ILE A 111 -17.40 -8.09 -0.64
C ILE A 111 -16.21 -9.01 -0.83
N THR A 112 -15.71 -9.11 -2.06
CA THR A 112 -14.44 -9.74 -2.32
C THR A 112 -13.34 -8.67 -2.33
N VAL A 113 -12.25 -8.94 -1.63
CA VAL A 113 -11.08 -8.06 -1.55
C VAL A 113 -9.81 -8.83 -1.84
N ASP A 114 -8.87 -8.18 -2.51
CA ASP A 114 -7.50 -8.65 -2.66
C ASP A 114 -6.61 -7.85 -1.72
N GLU A 115 -6.06 -8.51 -0.69
CA GLU A 115 -5.15 -7.91 0.28
C GLU A 115 -3.71 -8.22 -0.10
N ALA A 116 -2.90 -7.19 -0.27
CA ALA A 116 -1.48 -7.32 -0.51
C ALA A 116 -0.68 -6.55 0.53
N VAL A 117 0.24 -7.26 1.19
CA VAL A 117 1.29 -6.66 2.00
C VAL A 117 2.63 -7.00 1.36
N TYR A 118 3.41 -5.98 1.10
CA TYR A 118 4.66 -6.13 0.38
C TYR A 118 5.77 -5.32 1.04
N MET A 119 7.02 -5.66 0.73
CA MET A 119 8.21 -4.94 1.21
C MET A 119 8.23 -4.74 2.73
N ILE A 120 8.03 -5.84 3.46
CA ILE A 120 8.14 -5.80 4.92
C ILE A 120 9.62 -5.58 5.27
N ASP A 121 9.93 -4.38 5.77
CA ASP A 121 11.25 -4.04 6.29
C ASP A 121 11.31 -4.31 7.79
N GLY A 122 12.34 -4.99 8.24
CA GLY A 122 12.51 -5.34 9.64
C GLY A 122 13.63 -6.33 9.85
N ALA A 123 13.83 -6.70 11.10
CA ALA A 123 14.86 -7.66 11.50
C ALA A 123 14.40 -8.50 12.68
N ILE A 124 14.98 -9.67 12.82
CA ILE A 124 14.79 -10.51 14.01
C ILE A 124 15.28 -9.77 15.27
N LYS A 125 14.55 -9.90 16.35
CA LYS A 125 14.93 -9.30 17.64
C LYS A 125 16.21 -9.93 18.16
N SER A 126 17.17 -9.12 18.60
CA SER A 126 18.42 -9.60 19.18
C SER A 126 18.23 -10.46 20.45
N SER A 127 17.09 -10.31 21.13
CA SER A 127 16.69 -11.16 22.25
C SER A 127 16.29 -12.58 21.85
N VAL A 128 15.97 -12.81 20.57
CA VAL A 128 15.56 -14.12 20.04
C VAL A 128 16.75 -14.83 19.40
N LYS A 129 17.55 -14.11 18.61
CA LYS A 129 18.68 -14.67 17.89
C LYS A 129 19.70 -13.57 17.57
N ASP A 130 21.00 -13.93 17.66
CA ASP A 130 22.05 -13.01 17.26
C ASP A 130 22.04 -12.76 15.73
N ARG A 131 22.54 -11.59 15.33
CA ARG A 131 22.47 -11.12 13.95
C ARG A 131 23.23 -12.02 12.97
N GLU A 132 24.43 -12.47 13.36
CA GLU A 132 25.29 -13.26 12.47
C GLU A 132 24.66 -14.63 12.19
N THR A 133 24.20 -15.31 13.23
CA THR A 133 23.52 -16.60 13.11
C THR A 133 22.23 -16.47 12.28
N ALA A 134 21.46 -15.40 12.48
CA ALA A 134 20.23 -15.16 11.75
C ALA A 134 20.47 -14.86 10.25
N GLN A 135 21.57 -14.21 9.92
CA GLN A 135 21.96 -13.96 8.52
C GLN A 135 22.41 -15.26 7.82
N LEU A 136 23.17 -16.09 8.53
CA LEU A 136 23.67 -17.36 7.98
C LEU A 136 22.55 -18.34 7.62
N ASP A 137 21.48 -18.39 8.41
CA ASP A 137 20.38 -19.33 8.19
C ASP A 137 19.16 -18.68 7.47
N GLY A 138 19.28 -17.41 7.07
CA GLY A 138 18.25 -16.72 6.32
C GLY A 138 17.02 -16.30 7.14
N THR A 139 17.08 -16.36 8.48
CA THR A 139 15.96 -15.96 9.36
C THR A 139 16.04 -14.50 9.82
N TYR A 140 16.99 -13.73 9.31
CA TYR A 140 17.20 -12.34 9.73
C TYR A 140 16.02 -11.42 9.40
N TYR A 141 15.42 -11.61 8.23
CA TYR A 141 14.30 -10.78 7.76
C TYR A 141 12.94 -11.37 8.10
N PRO A 142 11.92 -10.53 8.33
CA PRO A 142 10.56 -11.02 8.50
C PRO A 142 10.12 -11.87 7.32
N PRO A 143 9.37 -12.95 7.55
CA PRO A 143 8.86 -13.79 6.48
C PRO A 143 7.87 -13.00 5.61
N ALA A 144 7.77 -13.37 4.33
CA ALA A 144 6.82 -12.76 3.42
C ALA A 144 5.38 -12.94 3.91
N TRP A 145 4.56 -11.92 3.67
CA TRP A 145 3.12 -12.00 3.85
C TRP A 145 2.49 -12.84 2.74
N GLN A 146 1.50 -13.61 3.09
CA GLN A 146 0.72 -14.35 2.13
C GLN A 146 -0.39 -13.44 1.58
N ASN A 147 -0.21 -12.98 0.33
CA ASN A 147 -1.20 -12.13 -0.32
C ASN A 147 -2.40 -12.98 -0.73
N CYS A 148 -3.58 -12.60 -0.25
CA CYS A 148 -4.77 -13.43 -0.34
C CYS A 148 -5.98 -12.64 -0.86
N ARG A 149 -6.83 -13.35 -1.57
CA ARG A 149 -8.20 -12.91 -1.85
C ARG A 149 -9.12 -13.40 -0.75
N TYR A 150 -9.87 -12.47 -0.17
CA TYR A 150 -10.85 -12.76 0.88
C TYR A 150 -12.27 -12.42 0.43
N ARG A 151 -13.21 -13.20 0.92
CA ARG A 151 -14.61 -12.79 1.02
C ARG A 151 -14.83 -12.18 2.40
N VAL A 152 -15.19 -10.91 2.43
CA VAL A 152 -15.40 -10.15 3.66
C VAL A 152 -16.90 -10.00 3.89
N THR A 153 -17.37 -10.43 5.04
CA THR A 153 -18.73 -10.16 5.51
C THR A 153 -18.69 -8.95 6.43
N LEU A 154 -19.51 -7.96 6.12
CA LEU A 154 -19.70 -6.75 6.87
C LEU A 154 -21.06 -6.74 7.51
N VAL A 155 -21.18 -6.26 8.74
CA VAL A 155 -22.43 -6.06 9.44
C VAL A 155 -22.54 -4.62 9.93
N LYS A 156 -23.78 -4.10 9.94
CA LYS A 156 -24.07 -2.76 10.44
C LYS A 156 -24.71 -2.88 11.83
N SER A 157 -23.99 -2.39 12.85
CA SER A 157 -24.47 -2.34 14.23
C SER A 157 -24.31 -0.90 14.73
N ASP A 158 -25.37 -0.39 15.38
CA ASP A 158 -25.41 0.98 15.90
C ASP A 158 -25.09 2.05 14.83
N GLY A 159 -25.55 1.80 13.61
CA GLY A 159 -25.34 2.71 12.49
C GLY A 159 -23.94 2.63 11.87
N GLN A 160 -23.03 1.84 12.42
CA GLN A 160 -21.66 1.69 11.95
C GLN A 160 -21.42 0.32 11.31
N TRP A 161 -20.71 0.31 10.20
CA TRP A 161 -20.25 -0.93 9.57
C TRP A 161 -19.01 -1.49 10.27
N ARG A 162 -18.99 -2.81 10.45
CA ARG A 162 -17.83 -3.55 10.98
C ARG A 162 -17.60 -4.83 10.20
N ILE A 163 -16.36 -5.26 10.17
CA ILE A 163 -15.96 -6.56 9.59
C ILE A 163 -16.34 -7.65 10.59
N ASP A 164 -17.15 -8.60 10.13
CA ASP A 164 -17.65 -9.70 10.94
C ASP A 164 -16.96 -11.02 10.62
N LYS A 165 -16.57 -11.23 9.35
CA LYS A 165 -15.93 -12.46 8.91
C LYS A 165 -15.00 -12.22 7.73
N LEU A 166 -13.84 -12.90 7.75
CA LEU A 166 -12.92 -13.04 6.64
C LEU A 166 -12.87 -14.51 6.22
N GLU A 167 -13.27 -14.81 5.00
CA GLU A 167 -13.15 -16.15 4.42
C GLU A 167 -12.04 -16.11 3.37
N TYR A 168 -11.00 -16.90 3.56
CA TYR A 168 -9.96 -17.13 2.57
C TYR A 168 -10.56 -17.75 1.31
N LEU A 169 -10.20 -17.23 0.15
CA LEU A 169 -10.60 -17.77 -1.14
C LEU A 169 -9.43 -18.39 -1.88
N GLU A 170 -8.39 -17.59 -2.13
CA GLU A 170 -7.22 -18.01 -2.89
C GLU A 170 -6.03 -17.08 -2.63
N ASP A 171 -4.83 -17.60 -2.89
CA ASP A 171 -3.60 -16.80 -2.97
C ASP A 171 -3.47 -16.15 -4.34
N PHE A 172 -2.87 -14.97 -4.41
CA PHE A 172 -2.54 -14.35 -5.69
C PHE A 172 -1.13 -13.75 -5.69
N ALA A 173 -0.53 -13.78 -6.87
CA ALA A 173 0.75 -13.09 -7.08
C ALA A 173 0.50 -11.59 -7.18
N TYR A 174 0.91 -10.84 -6.17
CA TYR A 174 0.85 -9.39 -6.21
C TYR A 174 1.91 -8.84 -7.18
N VAL A 175 1.43 -8.23 -8.25
CA VAL A 175 2.28 -7.44 -9.15
C VAL A 175 2.10 -6.00 -8.73
N GLN A 176 3.16 -5.40 -8.18
CA GLN A 176 3.12 -3.97 -7.86
C GLN A 176 2.71 -3.18 -9.11
N PRO A 177 1.75 -2.26 -9.02
CA PRO A 177 1.50 -1.34 -10.11
C PRO A 177 2.84 -0.68 -10.43
N THR A 178 3.28 -0.80 -11.67
CA THR A 178 4.49 -0.12 -12.12
C THR A 178 4.24 1.36 -11.89
N GLN A 179 4.77 1.93 -10.82
CA GLN A 179 4.88 3.38 -10.75
C GLN A 179 5.56 3.78 -12.04
N ARG A 180 5.06 4.81 -12.69
CA ARG A 180 5.51 5.25 -14.01
C ARG A 180 7.01 5.05 -14.11
N SER A 181 7.40 3.96 -14.76
CA SER A 181 8.81 3.68 -15.01
C SER A 181 9.34 4.83 -15.83
N LEU A 182 10.54 5.27 -15.53
CA LEU A 182 11.30 6.15 -16.41
C LEU A 182 11.11 5.70 -17.86
N PRO A 183 11.01 6.63 -18.82
CA PRO A 183 10.96 6.28 -20.24
C PRO A 183 12.01 5.22 -20.56
N PRO A 184 11.75 4.25 -21.43
CA PRO A 184 12.68 3.17 -21.73
C PRO A 184 14.09 3.64 -22.09
N GLU A 185 14.22 4.80 -22.73
CA GLU A 185 15.48 5.45 -23.08
C GLU A 185 16.26 5.86 -21.82
N VAL A 186 15.59 6.41 -20.83
CA VAL A 186 16.20 6.81 -19.55
C VAL A 186 16.61 5.59 -18.73
N LEU A 187 15.77 4.55 -18.71
CA LEU A 187 16.12 3.28 -18.07
C LEU A 187 17.32 2.61 -18.72
N ALA A 188 17.43 2.69 -20.05
CA ALA A 188 18.58 2.15 -20.80
C ALA A 188 19.85 2.90 -20.48
N SER A 189 19.81 4.23 -20.30
CA SER A 189 20.97 5.06 -19.94
C SER A 189 21.46 4.85 -18.50
N LEU A 190 20.56 4.43 -17.59
CA LEU A 190 20.87 4.12 -16.19
C LEU A 190 21.43 2.69 -16.00
N ARG A 191 21.37 1.83 -17.01
CA ARG A 191 21.98 0.50 -16.94
C ARG A 191 23.49 0.63 -17.04
N PRO A 192 24.29 0.03 -16.14
CA PRO A 192 25.73 0.00 -16.29
C PRO A 192 26.07 -0.66 -17.63
N THR A 193 26.78 0.03 -18.48
CA THR A 193 27.34 -0.54 -19.72
C THR A 193 28.23 -1.71 -19.31
N PRO A 194 28.09 -2.92 -19.89
CA PRO A 194 28.99 -4.01 -19.58
C PRO A 194 30.41 -3.61 -20.01
N THR A 195 31.22 -3.28 -19.01
CA THR A 195 32.62 -2.94 -19.22
C THR A 195 33.32 -4.21 -19.63
N VAL A 196 33.69 -4.30 -20.92
CA VAL A 196 34.69 -5.26 -21.41
C VAL A 196 35.98 -4.96 -20.65
N ARG A 197 36.40 -5.89 -19.78
CA ARG A 197 37.59 -5.80 -18.97
C ARG A 197 38.84 -5.72 -19.85
N PRO A 198 39.52 -4.57 -19.96
CA PRO A 198 40.91 -4.58 -20.46
C PRO A 198 41.85 -5.01 -19.33
N ALA A 199 42.95 -5.66 -19.74
CA ALA A 199 44.02 -6.13 -18.87
C ALA A 199 44.64 -4.98 -18.06
N ALA A 200 45.10 -5.33 -16.87
CA ALA A 200 45.65 -4.42 -15.86
C ALA A 200 46.83 -3.56 -16.38
N THR A 201 46.71 -2.26 -16.11
CA THR A 201 47.84 -1.32 -16.04
C THR A 201 47.57 -0.31 -14.91
N PRO A 202 48.61 0.22 -14.23
CA PRO A 202 48.51 0.72 -12.85
C PRO A 202 47.86 2.09 -12.73
N VAL A 203 47.20 2.29 -11.58
CA VAL A 203 46.43 3.41 -11.07
C VAL A 203 47.18 4.74 -11.11
N PRO A 204 46.47 5.85 -11.44
CA PRO A 204 46.49 7.02 -10.58
C PRO A 204 45.14 7.24 -9.93
N ASP A 205 45.20 7.58 -8.66
CA ASP A 205 44.15 8.01 -7.77
C ASP A 205 43.44 9.25 -8.34
N VAL A 206 42.19 9.08 -8.80
CA VAL A 206 41.29 10.22 -9.07
C VAL A 206 39.90 9.80 -8.55
N THR A 207 39.47 10.50 -7.55
CA THR A 207 38.14 10.44 -6.97
C THR A 207 37.14 10.99 -7.99
N ASP A 208 36.72 10.14 -8.96
CA ASP A 208 35.60 10.45 -9.83
C ASP A 208 34.30 10.05 -9.12
N THR A 209 33.71 10.99 -8.40
CA THR A 209 32.30 10.93 -8.06
C THR A 209 31.54 11.18 -9.37
N PRO A 210 30.81 10.21 -9.93
CA PRO A 210 30.02 10.43 -11.14
C PRO A 210 29.02 11.57 -10.88
N GLU A 211 28.86 12.47 -11.84
CA GLU A 211 27.83 13.51 -11.75
C GLU A 211 26.42 12.84 -11.70
N PRO A 212 25.52 13.35 -10.87
CA PRO A 212 24.15 12.83 -10.80
C PRO A 212 23.45 13.05 -12.14
N THR A 213 22.86 11.98 -12.66
CA THR A 213 22.26 11.99 -13.99
C THR A 213 20.80 12.49 -13.96
N TYR A 214 20.11 12.26 -12.85
CA TYR A 214 18.69 12.61 -12.69
C TYR A 214 18.36 13.11 -11.31
N LYS A 215 17.30 13.94 -11.23
CA LYS A 215 16.73 14.46 -9.99
C LYS A 215 15.34 13.87 -9.79
N GLY A 216 15.12 13.29 -8.62
CA GLY A 216 13.81 12.77 -8.21
C GLY A 216 13.45 13.26 -6.80
N TYR A 217 12.31 12.84 -6.29
CA TYR A 217 11.88 13.11 -4.92
C TYR A 217 11.22 11.87 -4.30
N ILE A 218 11.26 11.80 -2.98
CA ILE A 218 10.66 10.71 -2.24
C ILE A 218 9.15 10.85 -2.22
N ASP A 219 8.44 9.79 -2.67
CA ASP A 219 6.99 9.67 -2.62
C ASP A 219 6.57 8.22 -2.29
N GLY A 220 5.27 7.98 -2.09
CA GLY A 220 4.76 6.64 -1.77
C GLY A 220 5.06 6.19 -0.34
N VAL A 221 5.46 7.10 0.56
CA VAL A 221 5.67 6.85 1.99
C VAL A 221 4.80 7.77 2.84
N ASP A 222 4.40 7.29 4.00
CA ASP A 222 3.62 8.12 4.93
C ASP A 222 4.52 9.13 5.68
N SER A 223 5.77 8.75 6.00
CA SER A 223 6.71 9.59 6.74
C SER A 223 8.14 9.54 6.20
N THR A 224 8.82 8.40 6.27
CA THR A 224 10.22 8.24 5.91
C THR A 224 10.48 6.94 5.17
N VAL A 225 11.57 6.91 4.37
CA VAL A 225 12.12 5.72 3.72
C VAL A 225 13.57 5.51 4.14
N ASN A 226 14.00 4.26 4.29
CA ASN A 226 15.39 3.93 4.61
C ASN A 226 16.30 4.07 3.39
N VAL A 227 17.46 4.69 3.59
CA VAL A 227 18.59 4.71 2.65
C VAL A 227 19.57 3.64 3.10
N ARG A 228 20.00 2.77 2.19
CA ARG A 228 20.88 1.63 2.49
C ARG A 228 22.24 1.75 1.83
N SER A 229 23.21 0.98 2.35
CA SER A 229 24.58 0.95 1.81
C SER A 229 24.73 0.16 0.51
N GLY A 230 23.69 -0.55 0.08
CA GLY A 230 23.67 -1.35 -1.16
C GLY A 230 22.27 -1.64 -1.67
N PRO A 231 22.14 -2.19 -2.89
CA PRO A 231 20.88 -2.39 -3.61
C PRO A 231 20.12 -3.62 -3.10
N GLY A 232 19.62 -3.57 -1.86
CA GLY A 232 18.86 -4.66 -1.27
C GLY A 232 18.49 -4.39 0.19
N THR A 233 17.52 -5.12 0.70
CA THR A 233 17.09 -5.02 2.09
C THR A 233 18.07 -5.63 3.09
N ASN A 234 19.04 -6.38 2.60
CA ASN A 234 20.12 -7.00 3.37
C ASN A 234 21.32 -6.07 3.66
N TYR A 235 21.33 -4.87 3.08
CA TYR A 235 22.39 -3.90 3.32
C TYR A 235 22.06 -2.99 4.51
N ASP A 236 23.10 -2.45 5.15
CA ASP A 236 22.96 -1.59 6.32
C ASP A 236 22.19 -0.30 6.00
N ILE A 237 21.41 0.18 7.00
CA ILE A 237 20.71 1.45 6.89
C ILE A 237 21.69 2.58 7.21
N LEU A 238 21.91 3.47 6.22
CA LEU A 238 22.75 4.67 6.37
C LEU A 238 21.99 5.83 7.02
N GLY A 239 20.66 5.83 6.87
CA GLY A 239 19.76 6.85 7.39
C GLY A 239 18.39 6.80 6.74
N THR A 240 17.61 7.88 6.86
CA THR A 240 16.25 7.98 6.33
C THR A 240 16.05 9.26 5.55
N LEU A 241 15.16 9.20 4.54
CA LEU A 241 14.65 10.36 3.80
C LEU A 241 13.16 10.51 4.08
N LYS A 242 12.68 11.76 4.11
CA LYS A 242 11.26 12.08 4.31
C LYS A 242 10.52 12.17 2.99
N LYS A 243 9.21 12.06 3.04
CA LYS A 243 8.34 12.36 1.90
C LYS A 243 8.66 13.76 1.35
N LYS A 244 8.79 13.85 0.02
CA LYS A 244 9.20 15.05 -0.76
C LYS A 244 10.66 15.47 -0.65
N ASP A 245 11.51 14.77 0.08
CA ASP A 245 12.95 15.01 0.01
C ASP A 245 13.43 14.76 -1.41
N THR A 246 14.23 15.69 -1.93
CA THR A 246 14.84 15.57 -3.26
C THR A 246 16.05 14.66 -3.19
N VAL A 247 16.20 13.78 -4.19
CA VAL A 247 17.33 12.88 -4.33
C VAL A 247 18.00 13.05 -5.69
N LEU A 248 19.33 13.01 -5.70
CA LEU A 248 20.15 12.99 -6.90
C LEU A 248 20.50 11.54 -7.22
N ILE A 249 20.17 11.09 -8.41
CA ILE A 249 20.26 9.69 -8.83
C ILE A 249 21.45 9.52 -9.76
N TYR A 250 22.32 8.57 -9.44
CA TYR A 250 23.50 8.21 -10.23
C TYR A 250 23.25 7.03 -11.16
N SER A 251 22.53 5.98 -10.67
CA SER A 251 22.27 4.75 -11.42
C SER A 251 21.05 4.02 -10.88
N LEU A 252 20.57 3.03 -11.65
CA LEU A 252 19.56 2.05 -11.25
C LEU A 252 20.21 0.67 -11.22
N GLU A 253 20.20 0.01 -10.08
CA GLU A 253 20.69 -1.35 -9.87
C GLU A 253 19.51 -2.23 -9.47
N GLU A 254 19.08 -3.13 -10.37
CA GLU A 254 17.87 -3.94 -10.21
C GLU A 254 16.61 -3.11 -9.92
N ASN A 255 16.23 -2.99 -8.64
CA ASN A 255 15.07 -2.24 -8.17
C ASN A 255 15.45 -1.08 -7.23
N TRP A 256 16.75 -0.71 -7.18
CA TRP A 256 17.28 0.30 -6.26
C TRP A 256 17.95 1.42 -7.03
N TYR A 257 17.59 2.65 -6.72
CA TYR A 257 18.34 3.82 -7.19
C TYR A 257 19.54 4.05 -6.28
N CYS A 258 20.70 4.13 -6.90
CA CYS A 258 21.90 4.67 -6.26
C CYS A 258 21.77 6.19 -6.24
N ILE A 259 21.78 6.79 -5.06
CA ILE A 259 21.55 8.21 -4.83
C ILE A 259 22.71 8.83 -4.06
N ASP A 260 22.81 10.15 -4.12
CA ASP A 260 23.63 10.91 -3.16
C ASP A 260 22.91 10.98 -1.82
N PHE A 261 23.55 10.47 -0.80
CA PHE A 261 23.09 10.60 0.58
C PHE A 261 24.19 11.19 1.45
N ASN A 262 24.10 12.51 1.68
CA ASN A 262 25.09 13.26 2.48
C ASN A 262 26.54 13.13 1.96
N GLY A 263 26.74 13.16 0.65
CA GLY A 263 28.05 13.04 0.02
C GLY A 263 28.59 11.62 -0.09
N THR A 264 27.78 10.62 0.20
CA THR A 264 28.09 9.20 0.05
C THR A 264 27.05 8.49 -0.80
N LYS A 265 27.41 7.35 -1.43
CA LYS A 265 26.46 6.53 -2.16
C LYS A 265 25.50 5.87 -1.18
N GLY A 266 24.20 6.05 -1.41
CA GLY A 266 23.14 5.37 -0.73
C GLY A 266 22.18 4.73 -1.73
N TYR A 267 21.35 3.77 -1.28
CA TYR A 267 20.41 3.09 -2.13
C TYR A 267 18.99 3.20 -1.57
N VAL A 268 18.07 3.63 -2.43
CA VAL A 268 16.64 3.71 -2.13
C VAL A 268 15.88 2.88 -3.15
N HIS A 269 14.92 2.10 -2.69
CA HIS A 269 14.12 1.27 -3.58
C HIS A 269 13.28 2.16 -4.51
N LYS A 270 13.26 1.82 -5.80
CA LYS A 270 12.65 2.63 -6.88
C LYS A 270 11.19 3.00 -6.64
N GLN A 271 10.44 2.19 -5.89
CA GLN A 271 9.03 2.48 -5.60
C GLN A 271 8.81 3.74 -4.77
N TYR A 272 9.83 4.20 -4.03
CA TYR A 272 9.75 5.38 -3.17
C TYR A 272 10.29 6.64 -3.84
N VAL A 273 10.67 6.57 -5.11
CA VAL A 273 11.21 7.70 -5.86
C VAL A 273 10.28 8.05 -7.01
N ALA A 274 9.82 9.29 -7.04
CA ALA A 274 9.04 9.86 -8.13
C ALA A 274 9.83 10.96 -8.86
N PHE A 275 9.41 11.31 -10.07
CA PHE A 275 10.03 12.32 -10.92
C PHE A 275 9.00 13.39 -11.28
N ASP A 276 9.42 14.66 -11.30
CA ASP A 276 8.57 15.74 -11.80
C ASP A 276 8.46 15.66 -13.33
N ASN A 277 7.22 15.68 -13.84
CA ASN A 277 6.93 15.60 -15.28
C ASN A 277 7.15 16.94 -16.02
N ASN A 278 7.92 17.89 -15.45
CA ASN A 278 8.10 19.23 -16.02
C ASN A 278 9.57 19.46 -16.41
N GLU A 279 10.06 18.74 -17.40
CA GLU A 279 11.12 19.25 -18.28
C GLU A 279 10.78 18.82 -19.71
N GLU A 280 10.20 19.78 -20.46
CA GLU A 280 10.26 19.82 -21.92
C GLU A 280 11.66 20.22 -22.38
#